data_7582b6b0bfdae7fa46923c6ecc1e1bba
#
_entry.id   7582b6b0bfdae7fa46923c6ecc1e1bba
#
_cell.length_a   1.000
_cell.length_b   1.000
_cell.length_c   1.000
_cell.angle_alpha   90.00
_cell.angle_beta   90.00
_cell.angle_gamma   90.00
#
_symmetry.space_group_name_H-M   'P 1'
#
loop_
_entity.id
_entity.type
_entity.pdbx_description
1 polymer ?
#
loop_
_entity_poly.entity_id
_entity_poly.type
_entity_poly.pdbx_seq_one_letter_code
_entity_poly.pdbx_strand_id
1 'polypeptide(L)'
;DHQIYLVNGFSAQDGSSTTFDSDGFNFIRNARGSQQDDNNRNPALVGRLAYSPFLGLEIGLSAHSGDIDQHGASRMTIKAVDWTYQRGAFELVGEYAHSSIERDDGDVNGTLKSDLFNGDMWGYYVEPRYHFMPQLLKDVAPTFFTDNSTFTAVCRLGHLDINNPTPGSFDRRQTRLTPGFNFRYTEDTVFKAEYQFNWENDNIA
;
A
#
# COMPACT_ATOMS: atom_id res chain seq x y z
N ASP A 1 -13.80 5.52 15.13
CA ASP A 1 -12.73 4.74 15.77
C ASP A 1 -11.40 5.50 15.61
N HIS A 2 -10.50 5.38 16.60
CA HIS A 2 -9.18 5.99 16.54
C HIS A 2 -8.15 5.06 17.17
N GLN A 3 -6.94 5.08 16.63
CA GLN A 3 -5.81 4.28 17.08
C GLN A 3 -4.52 5.12 16.98
N ILE A 4 -3.67 5.03 17.99
CA ILE A 4 -2.36 5.69 18.02
C ILE A 4 -1.34 4.68 18.55
N TYR A 5 -0.21 4.55 17.86
CA TYR A 5 0.86 3.62 18.21
C TYR A 5 2.21 4.31 18.17
N LEU A 6 3.10 3.92 19.07
CA LEU A 6 4.52 4.12 18.97
C LEU A 6 5.13 2.81 18.50
N VAL A 7 5.86 2.83 17.40
CA VAL A 7 6.44 1.64 16.77
C VAL A 7 7.90 1.89 16.42
N ASN A 8 8.65 0.83 16.16
CA ASN A 8 9.94 0.97 15.51
C ASN A 8 9.72 1.55 14.11
N GLY A 9 10.49 2.59 13.78
CA GLY A 9 10.39 3.29 12.51
C GLY A 9 10.97 2.50 11.33
N PHE A 10 11.03 3.16 10.20
CA PHE A 10 11.81 2.71 9.06
C PHE A 10 13.28 3.01 9.32
N SER A 11 14.18 2.20 8.77
CA SER A 11 15.61 2.34 8.91
C SER A 11 16.25 2.56 7.54
N ALA A 12 16.86 3.73 7.37
CA ALA A 12 17.80 3.97 6.27
C ALA A 12 19.17 3.58 6.76
N GLN A 13 19.75 2.57 6.16
CA GLN A 13 20.83 1.87 6.76
C GLN A 13 22.22 2.51 6.74
N ASP A 14 23.02 2.09 7.70
CA ASP A 14 24.45 2.32 7.82
C ASP A 14 25.29 1.59 6.74
N GLY A 15 26.17 2.28 6.19
CA GLY A 15 27.35 2.07 5.35
C GLY A 15 27.77 0.68 4.82
N SER A 16 27.10 -0.42 5.08
CA SER A 16 27.56 -1.73 4.58
C SER A 16 26.57 -2.50 3.72
N SER A 17 25.32 -2.10 3.69
CA SER A 17 24.26 -2.70 2.84
C SER A 17 23.17 -1.67 2.60
N THR A 18 22.95 -1.30 1.38
CA THR A 18 21.91 -0.34 0.99
C THR A 18 20.54 -1.02 1.16
N THR A 19 19.86 -0.75 2.28
CA THR A 19 18.45 -1.15 2.46
C THR A 19 17.53 -0.47 1.47
N PHE A 20 17.99 0.61 0.87
CA PHE A 20 17.36 1.26 -0.27
C PHE A 20 17.95 0.67 -1.53
N ASP A 21 17.34 -0.42 -1.98
CA ASP A 21 17.71 -1.08 -3.22
C ASP A 21 17.61 -0.11 -4.40
N SER A 22 18.60 -0.13 -5.28
CA SER A 22 18.64 0.65 -6.52
C SER A 22 17.43 0.35 -7.42
N ASP A 23 16.69 -0.74 -7.17
CA ASP A 23 15.50 -1.10 -7.92
C ASP A 23 14.23 -0.29 -7.57
N GLY A 24 14.27 0.56 -6.55
CA GLY A 24 13.23 1.54 -6.24
C GLY A 24 11.87 0.99 -5.80
N PHE A 25 11.40 -0.13 -6.32
CA PHE A 25 10.09 -0.70 -6.01
C PHE A 25 9.99 -1.32 -4.60
N ASN A 26 11.10 -1.74 -4.02
CA ASN A 26 11.12 -2.37 -2.70
C ASN A 26 11.58 -1.44 -1.58
N PHE A 27 11.78 -0.17 -1.89
CA PHE A 27 12.36 0.82 -1.01
C PHE A 27 11.74 0.85 0.41
N ILE A 28 10.46 1.17 0.52
CA ILE A 28 9.77 1.21 1.82
C ILE A 28 9.66 -0.17 2.45
N ARG A 29 9.49 -1.21 1.63
CA ARG A 29 9.39 -2.58 2.13
C ARG A 29 10.67 -3.04 2.79
N ASN A 30 11.82 -2.76 2.19
CA ASN A 30 13.13 -3.19 2.69
C ASN A 30 13.59 -2.32 3.89
N ALA A 31 13.11 -1.10 3.99
CA ALA A 31 13.40 -0.19 5.09
C ALA A 31 12.61 -0.49 6.38
N ARG A 32 11.74 -1.50 6.39
CA ARG A 32 11.04 -1.89 7.61
C ARG A 32 12.03 -2.46 8.60
N GLY A 33 12.24 -1.75 9.69
CA GLY A 33 13.06 -2.22 10.80
C GLY A 33 12.48 -3.48 11.44
N SER A 34 13.35 -4.39 11.86
CA SER A 34 13.01 -5.45 12.81
C SER A 34 13.52 -5.06 14.19
N GLN A 35 13.03 -5.71 15.25
CA GLN A 35 13.54 -5.45 16.61
C GLN A 35 15.06 -5.69 16.74
N GLN A 36 15.64 -6.47 15.83
CA GLN A 36 17.08 -6.78 15.83
C GLN A 36 17.89 -5.77 15.01
N ASP A 37 17.24 -5.05 14.08
CA ASP A 37 17.88 -4.15 13.12
C ASP A 37 17.46 -2.70 13.32
N ASP A 38 16.92 -2.37 14.50
CA ASP A 38 16.60 -0.99 14.87
C ASP A 38 17.91 -0.24 15.17
N ASN A 39 18.34 0.56 14.21
CA ASN A 39 19.59 1.29 14.28
C ASN A 39 19.45 2.75 14.69
N ASN A 40 18.22 3.29 14.76
CA ASN A 40 18.03 4.74 14.95
C ASN A 40 17.53 5.12 16.36
N ARG A 41 17.10 4.20 17.19
CA ARG A 41 16.54 4.42 18.54
C ARG A 41 15.39 5.44 18.61
N ASN A 42 14.90 5.90 17.47
CA ASN A 42 13.83 6.88 17.39
C ASN A 42 12.50 6.18 17.06
N PRO A 43 11.52 6.19 17.98
CA PRO A 43 10.24 5.60 17.68
C PRO A 43 9.49 6.44 16.64
N ALA A 44 8.75 5.77 15.77
CA ALA A 44 7.81 6.40 14.86
C ALA A 44 6.42 6.46 15.48
N LEU A 45 5.70 7.54 15.20
CA LEU A 45 4.31 7.72 15.56
C LEU A 45 3.42 7.29 14.41
N VAL A 46 2.45 6.43 14.71
CA VAL A 46 1.42 5.98 13.75
C VAL A 46 0.04 6.28 14.32
N GLY A 47 -0.81 6.87 13.50
CA GLY A 47 -2.20 7.15 13.87
C GLY A 47 -3.17 6.76 12.77
N ARG A 48 -4.37 6.32 13.16
CA ARG A 48 -5.51 6.10 12.26
C ARG A 48 -6.79 6.65 12.90
N LEU A 49 -7.58 7.33 12.09
CA LEU A 49 -8.93 7.78 12.40
C LEU A 49 -9.88 7.18 11.37
N ALA A 50 -10.90 6.44 11.79
CA ALA A 50 -11.95 5.94 10.93
C ALA A 50 -13.29 6.58 11.28
N TYR A 51 -14.04 6.99 10.26
CA TYR A 51 -15.33 7.65 10.34
C TYR A 51 -16.34 7.02 9.38
N SER A 52 -17.50 6.66 9.89
CA SER A 52 -18.61 6.10 9.10
C SER A 52 -19.77 7.10 9.13
N PRO A 53 -19.88 7.97 8.09
CA PRO A 53 -20.93 9.02 8.03
C PRO A 53 -22.34 8.45 7.89
N PHE A 54 -22.47 7.29 7.27
CA PHE A 54 -23.74 6.56 7.12
C PHE A 54 -23.46 5.07 6.89
N LEU A 55 -24.50 4.24 7.05
CA LEU A 55 -24.39 2.80 6.89
C LEU A 55 -23.87 2.42 5.50
N GLY A 56 -22.82 1.63 5.48
CA GLY A 56 -22.16 1.13 4.26
C GLY A 56 -20.99 1.97 3.78
N LEU A 57 -20.71 3.16 4.34
CA LEU A 57 -19.51 3.93 4.03
C LEU A 57 -18.61 4.06 5.26
N GLU A 58 -17.36 3.67 5.12
CA GLU A 58 -16.28 3.96 6.04
C GLU A 58 -15.15 4.69 5.30
N ILE A 59 -14.61 5.73 5.92
CA ILE A 59 -13.44 6.48 5.45
C ILE A 59 -12.41 6.45 6.57
N GLY A 60 -11.19 6.02 6.25
CA GLY A 60 -10.04 6.01 7.13
C GLY A 60 -9.02 7.08 6.73
N LEU A 61 -8.44 7.74 7.72
CA LEU A 61 -7.29 8.63 7.57
C LEU A 61 -6.15 8.06 8.40
N SER A 62 -4.99 7.87 7.80
CA SER A 62 -3.81 7.33 8.47
C SER A 62 -2.61 8.23 8.29
N ALA A 63 -1.76 8.29 9.30
CA ALA A 63 -0.49 8.98 9.22
C ALA A 63 0.60 8.20 9.96
N HIS A 64 1.80 8.22 9.40
CA HIS A 64 3.04 7.75 10.01
C HIS A 64 4.07 8.87 9.95
N SER A 65 4.85 9.08 11.01
CA SER A 65 5.99 10.00 11.00
C SER A 65 7.08 9.45 11.92
N GLY A 66 8.30 9.42 11.41
CA GLY A 66 9.47 8.96 12.17
C GLY A 66 10.76 9.26 11.44
N ASP A 67 11.86 9.40 12.20
CA ASP A 67 13.17 9.58 11.65
C ASP A 67 13.68 8.23 11.10
N ILE A 68 14.38 8.26 9.97
CA ILE A 68 14.82 7.07 9.25
C ILE A 68 16.33 6.85 9.32
N ASP A 69 17.07 7.82 9.84
CA ASP A 69 18.51 7.77 10.02
C ASP A 69 18.91 7.82 11.51
N GLN A 70 20.17 7.50 11.80
CA GLN A 70 20.69 7.44 13.17
C GLN A 70 20.81 8.81 13.85
N HIS A 71 20.85 9.89 13.07
CA HIS A 71 21.13 11.24 13.54
C HIS A 71 19.89 12.13 13.60
N GLY A 72 18.72 11.64 13.13
CA GLY A 72 17.49 12.41 13.07
C GLY A 72 17.49 13.52 12.01
N ALA A 73 18.38 13.42 11.01
CA ALA A 73 18.51 14.39 9.93
C ALA A 73 17.52 14.14 8.77
N SER A 74 16.91 12.96 8.74
CA SER A 74 15.97 12.60 7.70
C SER A 74 14.68 12.02 8.29
N ARG A 75 13.56 12.62 7.94
CA ARG A 75 12.23 12.23 8.44
C ARG A 75 11.34 11.73 7.32
N MET A 76 10.74 10.58 7.51
CA MET A 76 9.73 10.02 6.63
C MET A 76 8.33 10.26 7.19
N THR A 77 7.47 10.84 6.35
CA THR A 77 6.06 11.03 6.65
C THR A 77 5.23 10.31 5.60
N ILE A 78 4.33 9.42 6.04
CA ILE A 78 3.35 8.75 5.17
C ILE A 78 1.97 9.22 5.59
N LYS A 79 1.15 9.61 4.62
CA LYS A 79 -0.26 9.96 4.81
C LYS A 79 -1.10 9.10 3.88
N ALA A 80 -2.21 8.58 4.38
CA ALA A 80 -3.10 7.76 3.57
C ALA A 80 -4.57 8.07 3.87
N VAL A 81 -5.40 7.89 2.86
CA VAL A 81 -6.85 7.84 2.97
C VAL A 81 -7.31 6.53 2.35
N ASP A 82 -8.15 5.80 3.09
CA ASP A 82 -8.80 4.58 2.62
C ASP A 82 -10.32 4.70 2.72
N TRP A 83 -11.03 3.95 1.91
CA TRP A 83 -12.49 3.90 1.96
C TRP A 83 -13.02 2.52 1.61
N THR A 84 -14.14 2.21 2.23
CA THR A 84 -14.98 1.07 1.88
C THR A 84 -16.41 1.55 1.78
N TYR A 85 -17.04 1.32 0.63
CA TYR A 85 -18.44 1.60 0.41
C TYR A 85 -19.15 0.34 -0.03
N GLN A 86 -20.20 -0.05 0.68
CA GLN A 86 -21.02 -1.22 0.36
C GLN A 86 -22.50 -0.84 0.29
N ARG A 87 -23.15 -1.23 -0.81
CA ARG A 87 -24.59 -1.07 -1.00
C ARG A 87 -25.16 -2.29 -1.72
N GLY A 88 -25.90 -3.12 -0.99
CA GLY A 88 -26.42 -4.37 -1.53
C GLY A 88 -25.32 -5.30 -2.01
N ALA A 89 -25.36 -5.71 -3.26
CA ALA A 89 -24.37 -6.57 -3.88
C ALA A 89 -23.11 -5.83 -4.36
N PHE A 90 -23.09 -4.51 -4.33
CA PHE A 90 -21.97 -3.71 -4.79
C PHE A 90 -21.08 -3.27 -3.61
N GLU A 91 -19.79 -3.41 -3.78
CA GLU A 91 -18.76 -2.93 -2.86
C GLU A 91 -17.69 -2.17 -3.65
N LEU A 92 -17.21 -1.05 -3.11
CA LEU A 92 -16.11 -0.25 -3.64
C LEU A 92 -15.07 -0.06 -2.54
N VAL A 93 -13.88 -0.55 -2.76
CA VAL A 93 -12.74 -0.40 -1.84
C VAL A 93 -11.64 0.39 -2.53
N GLY A 94 -10.94 1.21 -1.78
CA GLY A 94 -9.78 1.92 -2.32
C GLY A 94 -8.92 2.54 -1.24
N GLU A 95 -7.75 2.97 -1.69
CA GLU A 95 -6.77 3.65 -0.85
C GLU A 95 -5.92 4.59 -1.72
N TYR A 96 -5.55 5.71 -1.17
CA TYR A 96 -4.50 6.59 -1.67
C TYR A 96 -3.47 6.80 -0.56
N ALA A 97 -2.21 6.66 -0.88
CA ALA A 97 -1.11 6.92 0.04
C ALA A 97 -0.06 7.82 -0.62
N HIS A 98 0.52 8.70 0.19
CA HIS A 98 1.62 9.57 -0.17
C HIS A 98 2.71 9.49 0.90
N SER A 99 3.95 9.32 0.48
CA SER A 99 5.13 9.28 1.33
C SER A 99 6.07 10.41 0.93
N SER A 100 6.54 11.18 1.90
CA SER A 100 7.58 12.20 1.71
C SER A 100 8.73 11.95 2.67
N ILE A 101 9.95 12.20 2.21
CA ILE A 101 11.16 12.16 3.00
C ILE A 101 11.77 13.57 3.02
N GLU A 102 11.73 14.19 4.19
CA GLU A 102 12.41 15.47 4.43
C GLU A 102 13.85 15.19 4.85
N ARG A 103 14.77 15.92 4.26
CA ARG A 103 16.21 15.86 4.57
C ARG A 103 16.64 17.18 5.18
N ASP A 104 17.46 17.10 6.22
CA ASP A 104 18.18 18.26 6.70
C ASP A 104 19.49 18.39 5.91
N ASP A 105 19.86 19.63 5.52
CA ASP A 105 21.12 19.96 4.82
C ASP A 105 22.38 19.58 5.64
N GLY A 106 22.18 19.13 6.88
CA GLY A 106 23.22 18.63 7.78
C GLY A 106 23.66 17.18 7.58
N ASP A 107 23.08 16.43 6.65
CA ASP A 107 23.55 15.06 6.32
C ASP A 107 24.87 15.10 5.52
N VAL A 108 25.93 15.58 6.19
CA VAL A 108 27.29 15.69 5.65
C VAL A 108 27.95 14.33 5.37
N ASN A 109 27.35 13.24 5.80
CA ASN A 109 27.92 11.89 5.64
C ASN A 109 27.32 11.11 4.47
N GLY A 110 26.35 11.69 3.73
CA GLY A 110 25.80 11.05 2.53
C GLY A 110 25.16 9.68 2.80
N THR A 111 24.59 9.48 4.00
CA THR A 111 23.94 8.23 4.40
C THR A 111 22.77 7.89 3.48
N LEU A 112 22.11 8.92 2.98
CA LEU A 112 21.21 8.83 1.85
C LEU A 112 21.91 9.48 0.67
N LYS A 113 22.37 8.70 -0.29
CA LYS A 113 22.92 9.25 -1.54
C LYS A 113 21.88 10.20 -2.12
N SER A 114 22.18 11.49 -2.07
CA SER A 114 21.28 12.59 -2.43
C SER A 114 20.69 12.48 -3.84
N ASP A 115 21.33 11.67 -4.67
CA ASP A 115 21.08 11.59 -6.11
C ASP A 115 20.09 10.50 -6.50
N LEU A 116 19.68 9.62 -5.55
CA LEU A 116 18.82 8.47 -5.88
C LEU A 116 17.36 8.64 -5.47
N PHE A 117 17.03 9.58 -4.55
CA PHE A 117 15.66 9.72 -4.06
C PHE A 117 15.27 11.19 -3.84
N ASN A 118 14.34 11.62 -4.62
CA ASN A 118 13.56 12.79 -4.28
C ASN A 118 12.35 12.33 -3.49
N GLY A 119 12.44 12.28 -2.24
CA GLY A 119 11.57 11.89 -1.18
C GLY A 119 10.05 11.74 -1.37
N ASP A 120 9.51 11.98 -2.56
CA ASP A 120 8.07 11.95 -2.80
C ASP A 120 7.66 10.71 -3.60
N MET A 121 6.80 9.89 -3.01
CA MET A 121 6.19 8.73 -3.65
C MET A 121 4.70 8.75 -3.35
N TRP A 122 3.88 8.36 -4.30
CA TRP A 122 2.45 8.21 -4.09
C TRP A 122 1.88 7.07 -4.89
N GLY A 123 0.76 6.57 -4.44
CA GLY A 123 0.04 5.54 -5.16
C GLY A 123 -1.40 5.45 -4.70
N TYR A 124 -2.21 4.83 -5.53
CA TYR A 124 -3.59 4.54 -5.18
C TYR A 124 -4.05 3.21 -5.78
N TYR A 125 -5.10 2.67 -5.23
CA TYR A 125 -5.92 1.68 -5.92
C TYR A 125 -7.40 1.94 -5.69
N VAL A 126 -8.20 1.49 -6.66
CA VAL A 126 -9.66 1.45 -6.60
C VAL A 126 -10.12 0.08 -7.08
N GLU A 127 -10.99 -0.55 -6.32
CA GLU A 127 -11.44 -1.91 -6.56
C GLU A 127 -12.96 -2.03 -6.39
N PRO A 128 -13.76 -1.89 -7.46
CA PRO A 128 -15.15 -2.30 -7.46
C PRO A 128 -15.29 -3.82 -7.40
N ARG A 129 -16.25 -4.28 -6.62
CA ARG A 129 -16.65 -5.66 -6.43
C ARG A 129 -18.15 -5.80 -6.61
N TYR A 130 -18.56 -6.90 -7.23
CA TYR A 130 -19.97 -7.26 -7.37
C TYR A 130 -20.19 -8.67 -6.88
N HIS A 131 -21.00 -8.82 -5.84
CA HIS A 131 -21.33 -10.08 -5.21
C HIS A 131 -22.63 -10.64 -5.81
N PHE A 132 -22.63 -11.90 -6.21
CA PHE A 132 -23.81 -12.53 -6.80
C PHE A 132 -23.79 -14.04 -6.61
N MET A 133 -24.97 -14.63 -6.65
CA MET A 133 -25.14 -16.07 -6.66
C MET A 133 -26.25 -16.43 -7.65
N PRO A 134 -25.92 -17.06 -8.81
CA PRO A 134 -26.92 -17.49 -9.76
C PRO A 134 -27.84 -18.56 -9.17
N GLN A 135 -29.13 -18.30 -9.17
CA GLN A 135 -30.12 -19.25 -8.62
C GLN A 135 -30.06 -20.61 -9.31
N LEU A 136 -29.81 -20.62 -10.62
CA LEU A 136 -29.66 -21.87 -11.40
C LEU A 136 -28.62 -22.82 -10.81
N LEU A 137 -27.50 -22.31 -10.27
CA LEU A 137 -26.46 -23.15 -9.67
C LEU A 137 -26.93 -23.76 -8.35
N LYS A 138 -27.69 -23.03 -7.56
CA LYS A 138 -28.32 -23.56 -6.34
C LYS A 138 -29.35 -24.65 -6.66
N ASP A 139 -30.12 -24.48 -7.73
CA ASP A 139 -31.14 -25.45 -8.14
C ASP A 139 -30.52 -26.75 -8.67
N VAL A 140 -29.39 -26.65 -9.41
CA VAL A 140 -28.73 -27.83 -10.00
C VAL A 140 -27.89 -28.60 -8.98
N ALA A 141 -27.21 -27.90 -8.05
CA ALA A 141 -26.32 -28.53 -7.07
C ALA A 141 -26.47 -27.89 -5.68
N PRO A 142 -27.62 -28.04 -4.99
CA PRO A 142 -27.91 -27.35 -3.73
C PRO A 142 -26.98 -27.76 -2.57
N THR A 143 -26.40 -28.94 -2.63
CA THR A 143 -25.45 -29.42 -1.63
C THR A 143 -24.06 -28.79 -1.79
N PHE A 144 -23.72 -28.29 -2.98
CA PHE A 144 -22.46 -27.63 -3.28
C PHE A 144 -22.58 -26.10 -3.22
N PHE A 145 -23.65 -25.53 -3.78
CA PHE A 145 -23.91 -24.08 -3.74
C PHE A 145 -24.93 -23.78 -2.65
N THR A 146 -24.42 -23.60 -1.45
CA THR A 146 -25.24 -23.31 -0.26
C THR A 146 -25.59 -21.82 -0.17
N ASP A 147 -26.40 -21.45 0.82
CA ASP A 147 -26.73 -20.04 1.07
C ASP A 147 -25.52 -19.20 1.46
N ASN A 148 -24.45 -19.83 1.98
CA ASN A 148 -23.18 -19.17 2.33
C ASN A 148 -22.22 -19.05 1.13
N SER A 149 -22.55 -19.67 0.01
CA SER A 149 -21.73 -19.61 -1.20
C SER A 149 -21.98 -18.30 -1.95
N THR A 150 -20.92 -17.65 -2.43
CA THR A 150 -21.03 -16.37 -3.16
C THR A 150 -19.93 -16.25 -4.21
N PHE A 151 -20.31 -15.79 -5.39
CA PHE A 151 -19.37 -15.33 -6.41
C PHE A 151 -19.12 -13.83 -6.27
N THR A 152 -17.89 -13.39 -6.56
CA THR A 152 -17.55 -11.99 -6.63
C THR A 152 -16.74 -11.70 -7.88
N ALA A 153 -17.28 -10.86 -8.75
CA ALA A 153 -16.51 -10.25 -9.81
C ALA A 153 -15.77 -9.05 -9.23
N VAL A 154 -14.47 -8.95 -9.51
CA VAL A 154 -13.60 -7.89 -8.98
C VAL A 154 -12.73 -7.32 -10.11
N CYS A 155 -12.46 -6.02 -10.05
CA CYS A 155 -11.52 -5.38 -10.96
C CYS A 155 -10.75 -4.30 -10.20
N ARG A 156 -9.44 -4.48 -9.99
CA ARG A 156 -8.60 -3.49 -9.33
C ARG A 156 -7.82 -2.68 -10.34
N LEU A 157 -7.92 -1.36 -10.26
CA LEU A 157 -6.99 -0.43 -10.90
C LEU A 157 -6.07 0.14 -9.83
N GLY A 158 -4.77 -0.03 -10.02
CA GLY A 158 -3.73 0.51 -9.16
C GLY A 158 -2.74 1.35 -9.95
N HIS A 159 -2.22 2.38 -9.32
CA HIS A 159 -1.16 3.22 -9.84
C HIS A 159 -0.14 3.52 -8.75
N LEU A 160 1.14 3.49 -9.12
CA LEU A 160 2.26 3.84 -8.27
C LEU A 160 3.17 4.80 -9.04
N ASP A 161 3.54 5.90 -8.40
CA ASP A 161 4.50 6.87 -8.91
C ASP A 161 5.61 7.04 -7.87
N ILE A 162 6.83 6.64 -8.23
CA ILE A 162 8.04 6.88 -7.47
C ILE A 162 8.79 7.96 -8.20
N ASN A 163 8.44 9.21 -7.90
CA ASN A 163 9.01 10.38 -8.55
C ASN A 163 10.46 10.56 -8.11
N ASN A 164 11.37 10.51 -9.07
CA ASN A 164 12.76 10.82 -8.85
C ASN A 164 13.21 11.90 -9.86
N PRO A 165 13.26 13.20 -9.45
CA PRO A 165 13.57 14.30 -10.35
C PRO A 165 15.05 14.46 -10.69
N THR A 166 15.94 13.61 -10.18
CA THR A 166 17.37 13.72 -10.48
C THR A 166 17.64 13.23 -11.91
N PRO A 167 18.27 14.03 -12.78
CA PRO A 167 18.64 13.60 -14.13
C PRO A 167 19.49 12.32 -14.08
N GLY A 168 19.06 11.28 -14.80
CA GLY A 168 19.71 9.97 -14.80
C GLY A 168 19.23 9.02 -13.70
N SER A 169 18.25 9.39 -12.91
CA SER A 169 17.59 8.53 -11.94
C SER A 169 16.32 7.89 -12.52
N PHE A 170 15.89 6.80 -11.92
CA PHE A 170 14.74 6.03 -12.39
C PHE A 170 13.43 6.71 -11.96
N ASP A 171 12.73 7.35 -12.90
CA ASP A 171 11.33 7.73 -12.74
C ASP A 171 10.48 6.48 -13.03
N ARG A 172 9.95 5.86 -11.97
CA ARG A 172 9.20 4.60 -12.10
C ARG A 172 7.74 4.84 -11.83
N ARG A 173 6.96 4.67 -12.89
CA ARG A 173 5.50 4.69 -12.85
C ARG A 173 4.97 3.33 -13.25
N GLN A 174 4.11 2.78 -12.45
CA GLN A 174 3.44 1.54 -12.77
C GLN A 174 1.93 1.72 -12.65
N THR A 175 1.23 1.34 -13.72
CA THR A 175 -0.22 1.18 -13.69
C THR A 175 -0.56 -0.29 -13.85
N ARG A 176 -1.48 -0.78 -13.03
CA ARG A 176 -1.90 -2.18 -13.03
C ARG A 176 -3.41 -2.28 -13.05
N LEU A 177 -3.94 -3.08 -13.98
CA LEU A 177 -5.34 -3.50 -14.00
C LEU A 177 -5.41 -4.99 -13.69
N THR A 178 -6.20 -5.35 -12.69
CA THR A 178 -6.35 -6.74 -12.23
C THR A 178 -7.83 -7.11 -12.19
N PRO A 179 -8.42 -7.58 -13.31
CA PRO A 179 -9.70 -8.26 -13.27
C PRO A 179 -9.56 -9.60 -12.57
N GLY A 180 -10.57 -9.97 -11.80
CA GLY A 180 -10.57 -11.20 -11.04
C GLY A 180 -11.97 -11.73 -10.77
N PHE A 181 -12.00 -12.98 -10.34
CA PHE A 181 -13.20 -13.68 -10.00
C PHE A 181 -12.93 -14.54 -8.77
N ASN A 182 -13.78 -14.37 -7.73
CA ASN A 182 -13.68 -15.13 -6.50
C ASN A 182 -14.92 -16.01 -6.37
N PHE A 183 -14.72 -17.23 -5.93
CA PHE A 183 -15.79 -18.11 -5.49
C PHE A 183 -15.57 -18.46 -4.02
N ARG A 184 -16.42 -17.92 -3.16
CA ARG A 184 -16.50 -18.31 -1.75
C ARG A 184 -17.42 -19.52 -1.65
N TYR A 185 -16.83 -20.66 -1.33
CA TYR A 185 -17.57 -21.91 -1.15
C TYR A 185 -18.23 -21.96 0.23
N THR A 186 -17.45 -21.63 1.28
CA THR A 186 -17.91 -21.51 2.67
C THR A 186 -17.32 -20.22 3.27
N GLU A 187 -17.61 -19.94 4.53
CA GLU A 187 -17.01 -18.79 5.24
C GLU A 187 -15.49 -18.85 5.29
N ASP A 188 -14.92 -20.06 5.36
CA ASP A 188 -13.48 -20.30 5.53
C ASP A 188 -12.75 -20.63 4.22
N THR A 189 -13.48 -20.88 3.10
CA THR A 189 -12.87 -21.34 1.86
C THR A 189 -13.23 -20.44 0.68
N VAL A 190 -12.19 -19.85 0.05
CA VAL A 190 -12.34 -18.98 -1.13
C VAL A 190 -11.37 -19.43 -2.22
N PHE A 191 -11.89 -19.67 -3.42
CA PHE A 191 -11.10 -19.83 -4.64
C PHE A 191 -11.01 -18.48 -5.36
N LYS A 192 -9.80 -18.09 -5.78
CA LYS A 192 -9.55 -16.82 -6.48
C LYS A 192 -8.82 -17.07 -7.78
N ALA A 193 -9.25 -16.37 -8.83
CA ALA A 193 -8.57 -16.34 -10.12
C ALA A 193 -8.45 -14.87 -10.55
N GLU A 194 -7.23 -14.42 -10.82
CA GLU A 194 -6.93 -13.05 -11.19
C GLU A 194 -5.95 -13.03 -12.36
N TYR A 195 -6.08 -12.05 -13.22
CA TYR A 195 -5.12 -11.77 -14.27
C TYR A 195 -4.64 -10.33 -14.16
N GLN A 196 -3.32 -10.09 -14.31
CA GLN A 196 -2.72 -8.78 -14.15
C GLN A 196 -2.19 -8.25 -15.49
N PHE A 197 -2.65 -7.07 -15.87
CA PHE A 197 -2.07 -6.26 -16.92
C PHE A 197 -1.21 -5.19 -16.26
N ASN A 198 0.08 -5.17 -16.56
CA ASN A 198 1.02 -4.18 -16.03
C ASN A 198 1.50 -3.28 -17.17
N TRP A 199 1.48 -1.97 -16.92
CA TRP A 199 2.09 -0.95 -17.75
C TRP A 199 3.12 -0.22 -16.92
N GLU A 200 4.36 -0.30 -17.34
CA GLU A 200 5.51 0.33 -16.70
C GLU A 200 6.06 1.38 -17.66
N ASN A 201 6.36 2.56 -17.12
CA ASN A 201 7.02 3.62 -17.85
C ASN A 201 8.40 3.78 -17.23
N ASP A 202 9.35 2.98 -17.70
CA ASP A 202 10.77 3.12 -17.36
C ASP A 202 11.37 4.12 -18.33
N ASN A 203 11.34 5.40 -17.99
CA ASN A 203 12.15 6.38 -18.69
C ASN A 203 13.60 6.22 -18.22
N ILE A 204 14.33 5.34 -18.88
CA ILE A 204 15.79 5.31 -18.83
C ILE A 204 16.26 6.47 -19.72
N ALA A 205 16.59 7.61 -19.09
CA ALA A 205 17.20 8.74 -19.77
C ALA A 205 18.72 8.59 -19.81
#